data_a52635c47acb3360a31c06ce38db3687
#
_entry.id   a52635c47acb3360a31c06ce38db3687
#
_cell.length_a   1.000
_cell.length_b   1.000
_cell.length_c   1.000
_cell.angle_alpha   90.00
_cell.angle_beta   90.00
_cell.angle_gamma   90.00
#
_symmetry.space_group_name_H-M   'P 1'
#
loop_
_entity.id
_entity.type
_entity.pdbx_description
1 polymer ?
#
loop_
_entity_poly.entity_id
_entity_poly.type
_entity_poly.pdbx_seq_one_letter_code
_entity_poly.pdbx_strand_id
1 'polypeptide(L)'
;MSSTKLSSTSYVVLGLVERCQPATPYEIKQVAELSTANFWSVPHTQLYTECARLAEAGLLDEERETDGRRRRIYSLTKAGAKELDAWRSVPADA
;
A
#
# COMPACT_ATOMS: atom_id res chain seq x y z
N MET A 1 -22.22 6.28 -1.10
CA MET A 1 -21.26 5.78 -1.14
C MET A 1 -20.09 6.51 -0.85
N SER A 2 -19.45 6.36 0.00
CA SER A 2 -18.40 7.08 0.25
C SER A 2 -17.27 6.52 -0.40
N SER A 3 -16.49 7.27 -0.94
CA SER A 3 -15.37 6.69 -1.56
C SER A 3 -14.18 7.31 -0.91
N THR A 4 -13.22 6.52 -0.61
CA THR A 4 -11.97 6.99 -0.08
C THR A 4 -11.24 7.68 -1.20
N LYS A 5 -10.85 8.90 -0.95
CA LYS A 5 -10.12 9.62 -1.97
C LYS A 5 -8.69 9.13 -1.96
N LEU A 6 -8.24 8.61 -3.08
CA LEU A 6 -6.90 8.07 -3.18
C LEU A 6 -5.97 9.07 -3.84
N SER A 7 -4.77 9.18 -3.31
CA SER A 7 -3.75 10.04 -3.86
C SER A 7 -2.72 9.20 -4.60
N SER A 8 -1.78 9.86 -5.23
CA SER A 8 -0.67 9.13 -5.86
C SER A 8 0.04 8.25 -4.86
N THR A 9 0.21 8.75 -3.63
CA THR A 9 0.85 7.97 -2.59
C THR A 9 0.06 6.68 -2.32
N SER A 10 -1.28 6.78 -2.32
CA SER A 10 -2.11 5.60 -2.09
C SER A 10 -1.82 4.53 -3.14
N TYR A 11 -1.78 4.92 -4.40
CA TYR A 11 -1.55 3.97 -5.48
C TYR A 11 -0.15 3.39 -5.44
N VAL A 12 0.83 4.20 -5.07
CA VAL A 12 2.19 3.71 -4.94
C VAL A 12 2.25 2.65 -3.84
N VAL A 13 1.57 2.90 -2.72
CA VAL A 13 1.55 1.94 -1.62
C VAL A 13 0.87 0.64 -2.07
N LEU A 14 -0.25 0.75 -2.78
CA LEU A 14 -0.93 -0.44 -3.28
C LEU A 14 -0.02 -1.25 -4.19
N GLY A 15 0.71 -0.58 -5.06
CA GLY A 15 1.65 -1.27 -5.95
C GLY A 15 2.78 -1.94 -5.20
N LEU A 16 3.29 -1.27 -4.17
CA LEU A 16 4.35 -1.86 -3.37
C LEU A 16 3.87 -3.09 -2.62
N VAL A 17 2.66 -3.01 -2.05
CA VAL A 17 2.10 -4.17 -1.37
C VAL A 17 1.93 -5.33 -2.35
N GLU A 18 1.46 -5.03 -3.55
CA GLU A 18 1.29 -6.08 -4.54
C GLU A 18 2.60 -6.82 -4.79
N ARG A 19 3.71 -6.10 -4.78
CA ARG A 19 5.00 -6.70 -5.09
C ARG A 19 5.57 -7.54 -3.95
N CYS A 20 5.28 -7.15 -2.71
CA CYS A 20 5.91 -7.82 -1.59
C CYS A 20 4.95 -8.47 -0.62
N GLN A 21 3.67 -8.50 -0.96
CA GLN A 21 2.69 -9.07 -0.04
C GLN A 21 2.92 -10.55 0.24
N PRO A 22 2.60 -11.01 1.44
CA PRO A 22 2.17 -10.21 2.59
C PRO A 22 3.38 -9.56 3.24
N ALA A 23 3.21 -8.34 3.72
CA ALA A 23 4.36 -7.59 4.21
C ALA A 23 3.97 -6.61 5.31
N THR A 24 4.93 -6.33 6.19
CA THR A 24 4.75 -5.29 7.17
C THR A 24 5.07 -3.95 6.53
N PRO A 25 4.63 -2.85 7.14
CA PRO A 25 4.99 -1.54 6.60
C PRO A 25 6.50 -1.33 6.49
N TYR A 26 7.26 -1.90 7.43
CA TYR A 26 8.70 -1.78 7.36
C TYR A 26 9.24 -2.44 6.09
N GLU A 27 8.73 -3.62 5.77
CA GLU A 27 9.15 -4.32 4.56
C GLU A 27 8.72 -3.57 3.31
N ILE A 28 7.52 -2.99 3.35
CA ILE A 28 7.05 -2.19 2.23
C ILE A 28 7.96 -1.00 2.01
N LYS A 29 8.38 -0.35 3.10
CA LYS A 29 9.28 0.78 2.99
C LYS A 29 10.62 0.36 2.39
N GLN A 30 11.13 -0.79 2.78
CA GLN A 30 12.38 -1.27 2.23
C GLN A 30 12.26 -1.50 0.73
N VAL A 31 11.16 -2.08 0.30
CA VAL A 31 10.93 -2.31 -1.13
C VAL A 31 10.85 -0.98 -1.86
N ALA A 32 10.19 0.01 -1.25
CA ALA A 32 10.08 1.32 -1.87
C ALA A 32 11.46 1.93 -2.08
N GLU A 33 12.31 1.83 -1.09
CA GLU A 33 13.65 2.41 -1.19
C GLU A 33 14.46 1.74 -2.26
N LEU A 34 14.32 0.43 -2.41
CA LEU A 34 15.06 -0.29 -3.42
C LEU A 34 14.49 -0.08 -4.82
N SER A 35 13.17 0.04 -4.92
CA SER A 35 12.53 0.09 -6.22
C SER A 35 12.55 1.46 -6.85
N THR A 36 12.36 2.48 -6.03
CA THR A 36 12.25 3.83 -6.58
C THR A 36 13.53 4.61 -6.40
N ALA A 37 14.49 4.01 -5.78
CA ALA A 37 15.76 4.65 -5.49
C ALA A 37 15.50 5.95 -4.75
N ASN A 38 15.98 7.04 -5.25
CA ASN A 38 15.82 8.30 -4.56
C ASN A 38 14.66 9.08 -5.05
N PHE A 39 13.86 8.47 -5.89
CA PHE A 39 12.82 9.19 -6.56
C PHE A 39 11.64 9.50 -5.67
N TRP A 40 11.34 8.64 -4.73
CA TRP A 40 10.16 8.81 -3.89
C TRP A 40 10.52 8.44 -2.46
N SER A 41 10.28 9.37 -1.58
CA SER A 41 10.63 9.16 -0.20
C SER A 41 9.42 9.44 0.67
N VAL A 42 9.03 8.49 1.47
CA VAL A 42 7.88 8.65 2.34
C VAL A 42 8.29 8.34 3.76
N PRO A 43 8.01 9.22 4.71
CA PRO A 43 8.35 8.95 6.10
C PRO A 43 7.65 7.67 6.58
N HIS A 44 8.31 6.97 7.47
CA HIS A 44 7.79 5.71 7.98
C HIS A 44 6.40 5.88 8.58
N THR A 45 6.19 6.96 9.34
CA THR A 45 4.91 7.19 9.95
C THR A 45 3.82 7.42 8.93
N GLN A 46 4.14 8.10 7.85
CA GLN A 46 3.15 8.32 6.80
C GLN A 46 2.79 7.02 6.11
N LEU A 47 3.76 6.13 5.94
CA LEU A 47 3.49 4.85 5.33
C LEU A 47 2.57 4.01 6.22
N TYR A 48 2.81 4.01 7.52
CA TYR A 48 1.94 3.30 8.44
C TYR A 48 0.52 3.83 8.38
N THR A 49 0.38 5.15 8.36
CA THR A 49 -0.93 5.78 8.30
C THR A 49 -1.66 5.41 7.02
N GLU A 50 -0.93 5.42 5.92
CA GLU A 50 -1.54 5.13 4.63
C GLU A 50 -1.99 3.67 4.55
N CYS A 51 -1.16 2.74 5.05
CA CYS A 51 -1.55 1.34 5.05
C CYS A 51 -2.82 1.12 5.88
N ALA A 52 -2.90 1.75 7.03
CA ALA A 52 -4.08 1.60 7.88
C ALA A 52 -5.30 2.19 7.20
N ARG A 53 -5.15 3.33 6.55
CA ARG A 53 -6.25 3.98 5.87
C ARG A 53 -6.76 3.12 4.71
N LEU A 54 -5.85 2.54 3.96
CA LEU A 54 -6.23 1.69 2.84
C LEU A 54 -6.88 0.40 3.33
N ALA A 55 -6.43 -0.14 4.45
CA ALA A 55 -7.05 -1.32 5.02
C ALA A 55 -8.47 -1.00 5.46
N GLU A 56 -8.68 0.18 6.04
CA GLU A 56 -10.00 0.59 6.47
C GLU A 56 -10.93 0.77 5.28
N ALA A 57 -10.38 1.20 4.16
CA ALA A 57 -11.16 1.38 2.95
C ALA A 57 -11.44 0.07 2.22
N GLY A 58 -10.87 -1.04 2.71
CA GLY A 58 -11.11 -2.33 2.07
C GLY A 58 -10.18 -2.63 0.92
N LEU A 59 -9.16 -1.82 0.72
CA LEU A 59 -8.22 -2.04 -0.39
C LEU A 59 -7.03 -2.87 0.02
N LEU A 60 -6.73 -2.91 1.31
CA LEU A 60 -5.72 -3.81 1.85
C LEU A 60 -6.34 -4.66 2.93
N ASP A 61 -5.82 -5.87 3.09
CA ASP A 61 -6.23 -6.75 4.15
C ASP A 61 -5.16 -6.66 5.23
N GLU A 62 -5.58 -6.45 6.46
CA GLU A 62 -4.66 -6.30 7.56
C GLU A 62 -4.79 -7.48 8.49
N GLU A 63 -3.68 -8.15 8.75
CA GLU A 63 -3.63 -9.24 9.70
C GLU A 63 -2.57 -8.94 10.73
N ARG A 64 -2.71 -9.53 11.90
CA ARG A 64 -1.73 -9.35 12.94
C ARG A 64 -1.02 -10.67 13.17
N GLU A 65 0.30 -10.62 13.31
CA GLU A 65 1.04 -11.83 13.59
C GLU A 65 0.55 -12.42 14.91
N THR A 66 0.57 -13.73 14.99
CA THR A 66 0.07 -14.40 16.18
C THR A 66 1.17 -14.62 17.20
N ASP A 67 2.43 -14.44 16.82
CA ASP A 67 3.50 -14.65 17.76
C ASP A 67 4.47 -13.48 17.68
N GLY A 68 5.42 -13.48 18.57
CA GLY A 68 6.48 -12.50 18.53
C GLY A 68 5.97 -11.08 18.70
N ARG A 69 6.32 -10.25 17.77
CA ARG A 69 6.05 -8.82 17.88
C ARG A 69 4.65 -8.42 17.53
N ARG A 70 3.86 -9.34 17.00
CA ARG A 70 2.49 -9.06 16.60
C ARG A 70 2.43 -7.90 15.64
N ARG A 71 3.31 -7.89 14.67
CA ARG A 71 3.32 -6.83 13.68
C ARG A 71 2.11 -6.98 12.77
N ARG A 72 1.70 -5.84 12.20
CA ARG A 72 0.61 -5.86 11.24
C ARG A 72 1.17 -6.26 9.89
N ILE A 73 0.42 -7.10 9.19
CA ILE A 73 0.82 -7.60 7.88
C ILE A 73 -0.27 -7.25 6.89
N TYR A 74 0.12 -6.69 5.77
CA TYR A 74 -0.83 -6.21 4.77
C TYR A 74 -0.73 -7.01 3.50
N SER A 75 -1.89 -7.21 2.88
CA SER A 75 -1.98 -7.86 1.58
C SER A 75 -2.98 -7.10 0.74
N LEU A 76 -2.86 -7.23 -0.58
CA LEU A 76 -3.77 -6.54 -1.48
C LEU A 76 -5.07 -7.33 -1.58
N THR A 77 -6.21 -6.64 -1.46
CA THR A 77 -7.50 -7.28 -1.64
C THR A 77 -7.88 -7.23 -3.11
N LYS A 78 -8.97 -7.92 -3.44
CA LYS A 78 -9.48 -7.83 -4.81
C LYS A 78 -9.86 -6.40 -5.17
N ALA A 79 -10.48 -5.70 -4.22
CA ALA A 79 -10.84 -4.31 -4.45
C ALA A 79 -9.60 -3.46 -4.66
N GLY A 80 -8.56 -3.71 -3.88
CA GLY A 80 -7.32 -2.98 -4.03
C GLY A 80 -6.67 -3.24 -5.38
N ALA A 81 -6.68 -4.49 -5.82
CA ALA A 81 -6.12 -4.83 -7.11
C ALA A 81 -6.88 -4.15 -8.24
N LYS A 82 -8.20 -4.09 -8.11
CA LYS A 82 -9.02 -3.45 -9.12
C LYS A 82 -8.73 -1.96 -9.21
N GLU A 83 -8.60 -1.31 -8.06
CA GLU A 83 -8.27 0.11 -8.04
C GLU A 83 -6.90 0.37 -8.65
N LEU A 84 -5.94 -0.48 -8.33
CA LEU A 84 -4.60 -0.32 -8.85
C LEU A 84 -4.58 -0.50 -10.36
N ASP A 85 -5.30 -1.49 -10.86
CA ASP A 85 -5.38 -1.73 -12.30
C ASP A 85 -6.03 -0.54 -13.01
N ALA A 86 -7.07 0.01 -12.42
CA ALA A 86 -7.74 1.15 -13.02
C ALA A 86 -6.78 2.35 -13.10
N TRP A 87 -5.98 2.54 -12.05
CA TRP A 87 -5.03 3.63 -12.05
C TRP A 87 -3.96 3.44 -13.12
N ARG A 88 -3.49 2.21 -13.27
CA ARG A 88 -2.45 1.91 -14.26
C ARG A 88 -2.96 2.07 -15.69
N SER A 89 -4.27 1.96 -15.87
CA SER A 89 -4.84 2.05 -17.20
C SER A 89 -5.05 3.48 -17.66
N VAL A 90 -4.90 4.45 -16.77
CA VAL A 90 -5.10 5.85 -17.12
C VAL A 90 -3.88 6.34 -17.89
N PRO A 91 -4.08 6.97 -19.05
CA PRO A 91 -2.93 7.49 -19.78
C PRO A 91 -2.19 8.53 -18.98
N ALA A 92 -0.89 8.54 -19.14
CA ALA A 92 -0.05 9.41 -18.32
C ALA A 92 -0.34 10.88 -18.53
N ASP A 93 -0.74 11.23 -19.71
CA ASP A 93 -0.96 12.63 -20.00
C ASP A 93 -2.43 13.00 -20.01
N ALA A 94 -3.25 12.17 -19.47
CA ALA A 94 -4.68 12.45 -19.44
C ALA A 94 -5.00 13.59 -18.50
#